data_a576afe9404af67168a95b9a3ff3fd76
#
_entry.id   a576afe9404af67168a95b9a3ff3fd76
#
_cell.length_a   1.000
_cell.length_b   1.000
_cell.length_c   1.000
_cell.angle_alpha   90.00
_cell.angle_beta   90.00
_cell.angle_gamma   90.00
#
_symmetry.space_group_name_H-M   'P 1'
#
loop_
_entity.id
_entity.type
_entity.pdbx_description
1 polymer ?
#
loop_
_entity_poly.entity_id
_entity_poly.type
_entity_poly.pdbx_seq_one_letter_code
_entity_poly.pdbx_strand_id
1 'polypeptide(L)'
;MSKPKPRVRLERPSTGRERDYLHAALRSRALHRGYVVPSSTPHEYRAYLRATRRANQESFFVVDASSGELAGVININDIVRHAELSGRLGYYAFVPHAGNGLMREALALVISRGFRELGLHRLEANIQPGNRRSIALVAGFGFKREGKARGLLKIGNRWRDHERWALLKEEWRPR
;
A
#
# COMPACT_ATOMS: atom_id res chain seq x y z
N MET A 1 -6.40 19.21 25.51
CA MET A 1 -7.18 18.18 24.80
C MET A 1 -6.22 17.04 24.40
N SER A 2 -6.47 15.82 24.89
CA SER A 2 -5.64 14.66 24.53
C SER A 2 -5.78 14.36 23.04
N LYS A 3 -4.64 14.15 22.32
CA LYS A 3 -4.68 13.72 20.93
C LYS A 3 -5.45 12.39 20.86
N PRO A 4 -6.35 12.23 19.88
CA PRO A 4 -7.07 10.97 19.72
C PRO A 4 -6.06 9.84 19.54
N LYS A 5 -6.31 8.70 20.20
CA LYS A 5 -5.45 7.52 20.07
C LYS A 5 -5.43 7.08 18.59
N PRO A 6 -4.25 6.74 18.03
CA PRO A 6 -4.18 6.27 16.65
C PRO A 6 -5.02 5.00 16.49
N ARG A 7 -5.84 4.94 15.44
CA ARG A 7 -6.69 3.79 15.15
C ARG A 7 -5.93 2.67 14.43
N VAL A 8 -4.73 2.98 13.92
CA VAL A 8 -3.90 2.02 13.18
C VAL A 8 -2.50 1.95 13.77
N ARG A 9 -1.89 0.80 13.63
CA ARG A 9 -0.48 0.53 13.90
C ARG A 9 0.15 -0.07 12.64
N LEU A 10 1.38 0.34 12.31
CA LEU A 10 2.17 -0.26 11.25
C LEU A 10 3.11 -1.31 11.83
N GLU A 11 3.04 -2.53 11.32
CA GLU A 11 3.94 -3.63 11.68
C GLU A 11 4.75 -4.07 10.48
N ARG A 12 6.00 -4.49 10.69
CA ARG A 12 6.78 -5.15 9.64
C ARG A 12 6.19 -6.55 9.38
N PRO A 13 6.06 -6.98 8.10
CA PRO A 13 5.67 -8.35 7.79
C PRO A 13 6.59 -9.37 8.45
N SER A 14 6.02 -10.40 9.07
CA SER A 14 6.77 -11.39 9.83
C SER A 14 6.14 -12.79 9.71
N THR A 15 6.92 -13.82 10.00
CA THR A 15 6.42 -15.20 10.01
C THR A 15 5.30 -15.42 11.03
N GLY A 16 5.32 -14.68 12.14
CA GLY A 16 4.29 -14.75 13.18
C GLY A 16 2.89 -14.32 12.70
N ARG A 17 2.81 -13.56 11.59
CA ARG A 17 1.54 -13.11 10.99
C ARG A 17 1.07 -13.96 9.81
N GLU A 18 1.75 -15.08 9.48
CA GLU A 18 1.42 -15.91 8.31
C GLU A 18 -0.05 -16.34 8.32
N ARG A 19 -0.53 -16.89 9.43
CA ARG A 19 -1.92 -17.37 9.56
C ARG A 19 -2.93 -16.24 9.41
N ASP A 20 -2.71 -15.13 10.11
CA ASP A 20 -3.59 -13.95 10.09
C ASP A 20 -3.68 -13.38 8.67
N TYR A 21 -2.53 -13.24 8.00
CA TYR A 21 -2.45 -12.71 6.65
C TYR A 21 -3.19 -13.61 5.65
N LEU A 22 -2.91 -14.92 5.63
CA LEU A 22 -3.53 -15.85 4.70
C LEU A 22 -5.05 -15.91 4.90
N HIS A 23 -5.50 -15.88 6.14
CA HIS A 23 -6.93 -15.83 6.46
C HIS A 23 -7.58 -14.52 5.98
N ALA A 24 -6.95 -13.36 6.23
CA ALA A 24 -7.42 -12.06 5.77
C ALA A 24 -7.44 -11.96 4.24
N ALA A 25 -6.40 -12.45 3.56
CA ALA A 25 -6.33 -12.47 2.10
C ALA A 25 -7.44 -13.34 1.50
N LEU A 26 -7.69 -14.50 2.09
CA LEU A 26 -8.72 -15.44 1.65
C LEU A 26 -10.13 -14.83 1.75
N ARG A 27 -10.45 -14.24 2.89
CA ARG A 27 -11.73 -13.51 3.11
C ARG A 27 -11.92 -12.35 2.15
N SER A 28 -10.83 -11.75 1.68
CA SER A 28 -10.86 -10.53 0.87
C SER A 28 -10.79 -10.78 -0.65
N ARG A 29 -10.86 -12.02 -1.11
CA ARG A 29 -10.73 -12.38 -2.54
C ARG A 29 -11.69 -11.61 -3.44
N ALA A 30 -12.95 -11.43 -3.02
CA ALA A 30 -13.96 -10.69 -3.78
C ALA A 30 -13.57 -9.21 -3.93
N LEU A 31 -13.03 -8.59 -2.86
CA LEU A 31 -12.56 -7.21 -2.83
C LEU A 31 -11.35 -7.00 -3.77
N HIS A 32 -10.46 -7.98 -3.83
CA HIS A 32 -9.21 -7.90 -4.58
C HIS A 32 -9.35 -8.26 -6.07
N ARG A 33 -10.47 -8.90 -6.44
CA ARG A 33 -10.68 -9.45 -7.78
C ARG A 33 -10.45 -8.43 -8.88
N GLY A 34 -9.47 -8.72 -9.74
CA GLY A 34 -9.12 -7.87 -10.88
C GLY A 34 -8.16 -6.71 -10.58
N TYR A 35 -7.85 -6.45 -9.32
CA TYR A 35 -6.97 -5.34 -8.92
C TYR A 35 -5.63 -5.79 -8.34
N VAL A 36 -5.63 -6.82 -7.52
CA VAL A 36 -4.42 -7.37 -6.88
C VAL A 36 -4.59 -8.86 -6.62
N VAL A 37 -3.48 -9.57 -6.57
CA VAL A 37 -3.43 -11.00 -6.21
C VAL A 37 -2.51 -11.16 -5.01
N PRO A 38 -3.04 -11.05 -3.79
CA PRO A 38 -2.27 -11.31 -2.57
C PRO A 38 -1.85 -12.77 -2.48
N SER A 39 -0.76 -13.03 -1.76
CA SER A 39 -0.34 -14.40 -1.44
C SER A 39 -1.49 -15.18 -0.80
N SER A 40 -1.74 -16.39 -1.27
CA SER A 40 -2.85 -17.23 -0.84
C SER A 40 -2.42 -18.56 -0.23
N THR A 41 -1.14 -18.85 -0.30
CA THR A 41 -0.53 -20.07 0.26
C THR A 41 0.66 -19.73 1.17
N PRO A 42 1.05 -20.61 2.12
CA PRO A 42 2.24 -20.43 2.94
C PRO A 42 3.51 -20.25 2.10
N HIS A 43 3.64 -20.95 0.99
CA HIS A 43 4.78 -20.82 0.09
C HIS A 43 4.87 -19.42 -0.52
N GLU A 44 3.76 -18.91 -1.06
CA GLU A 44 3.69 -17.54 -1.62
C GLU A 44 3.94 -16.48 -0.54
N TYR A 45 3.39 -16.67 0.65
CA TYR A 45 3.63 -15.77 1.77
C TYR A 45 5.11 -15.68 2.14
N ARG A 46 5.80 -16.81 2.22
CA ARG A 46 7.25 -16.82 2.48
C ARG A 46 8.04 -16.15 1.36
N ALA A 47 7.62 -16.31 0.10
CA ALA A 47 8.21 -15.59 -1.02
C ALA A 47 7.98 -14.07 -0.90
N TYR A 48 6.79 -13.65 -0.52
CA TYR A 48 6.47 -12.26 -0.20
C TYR A 48 7.38 -11.73 0.93
N LEU A 49 7.51 -12.45 2.04
CA LEU A 49 8.40 -12.06 3.15
C LEU A 49 9.86 -11.89 2.70
N ARG A 50 10.36 -12.77 1.82
CA ARG A 50 11.73 -12.59 1.26
C ARG A 50 11.82 -11.30 0.43
N ALA A 51 10.79 -10.99 -0.35
CA ALA A 51 10.76 -9.76 -1.15
C ALA A 51 10.75 -8.50 -0.25
N THR A 52 10.02 -8.51 0.87
CA THR A 52 9.96 -7.35 1.78
C THR A 52 11.28 -7.00 2.47
N ARG A 53 12.28 -7.89 2.40
CA ARG A 53 13.64 -7.68 2.96
C ARG A 53 14.63 -7.06 1.98
N ARG A 54 14.20 -6.81 0.74
CA ARG A 54 15.06 -6.17 -0.27
C ARG A 54 15.35 -4.72 0.11
N ALA A 55 16.55 -4.25 -0.19
CA ALA A 55 16.98 -2.88 0.14
C ALA A 55 16.16 -1.78 -0.57
N ASN A 56 15.49 -2.13 -1.68
CA ASN A 56 14.64 -1.23 -2.46
C ASN A 56 13.15 -1.39 -2.16
N GLN A 57 12.81 -1.96 -1.01
CA GLN A 57 11.41 -2.15 -0.60
C GLN A 57 11.21 -1.88 0.89
N GLU A 58 10.14 -1.17 1.21
CA GLU A 58 9.58 -1.02 2.55
C GLU A 58 8.17 -1.59 2.57
N SER A 59 7.85 -2.40 3.57
CA SER A 59 6.56 -3.09 3.64
C SER A 59 5.97 -3.02 5.03
N PHE A 60 4.66 -2.80 5.10
CA PHE A 60 3.93 -2.66 6.35
C PHE A 60 2.60 -3.42 6.30
N PHE A 61 2.31 -4.13 7.35
CA PHE A 61 0.96 -4.51 7.70
C PHE A 61 0.28 -3.34 8.40
N VAL A 62 -0.94 -3.06 7.99
CA VAL A 62 -1.84 -2.13 8.68
C VAL A 62 -2.63 -2.95 9.69
N VAL A 63 -2.47 -2.64 10.96
CA VAL A 63 -3.16 -3.33 12.06
C VAL A 63 -4.18 -2.39 12.66
N ASP A 64 -5.40 -2.84 12.83
CA ASP A 64 -6.40 -2.14 13.62
C ASP A 64 -5.97 -2.14 15.09
N ALA A 65 -5.77 -0.97 15.66
CA ALA A 65 -5.27 -0.82 17.02
C ALA A 65 -6.25 -1.33 18.09
N SER A 66 -7.53 -1.43 17.77
CA SER A 66 -8.58 -1.88 18.70
C SER A 66 -8.68 -3.39 18.78
N SER A 67 -8.59 -4.08 17.64
CA SER A 67 -8.76 -5.54 17.56
C SER A 67 -7.44 -6.31 17.43
N GLY A 68 -6.36 -5.64 16.99
CA GLY A 68 -5.10 -6.30 16.63
C GLY A 68 -5.14 -7.06 15.30
N GLU A 69 -6.25 -7.02 14.58
CA GLU A 69 -6.43 -7.69 13.28
C GLU A 69 -5.73 -6.93 12.14
N LEU A 70 -5.37 -7.67 11.10
CA LEU A 70 -4.81 -7.07 9.88
C LEU A 70 -5.91 -6.39 9.06
N ALA A 71 -5.77 -5.06 8.89
CA ALA A 71 -6.68 -4.23 8.11
C ALA A 71 -6.23 -4.06 6.65
N GLY A 72 -4.96 -4.30 6.35
CA GLY A 72 -4.42 -4.21 5.00
C GLY A 72 -2.90 -4.29 4.95
N VAL A 73 -2.38 -4.01 3.76
CA VAL A 73 -0.94 -3.98 3.46
C VAL A 73 -0.62 -2.68 2.73
N ILE A 74 0.52 -2.08 3.03
CA ILE A 74 1.08 -0.96 2.27
C ILE A 74 2.57 -1.22 2.05
N ASN A 75 3.00 -1.12 0.80
CA ASN A 75 4.39 -1.24 0.40
C ASN A 75 4.87 0.05 -0.28
N ILE A 76 6.13 0.41 -0.10
CA ILE A 76 6.87 1.28 -1.00
C ILE A 76 7.82 0.36 -1.75
N ASN A 77 7.53 0.11 -3.02
CA ASN A 77 8.30 -0.76 -3.89
C ASN A 77 9.25 0.04 -4.77
N ASP A 78 10.23 -0.63 -5.35
CA ASP A 78 11.13 -0.07 -6.35
C ASP A 78 11.72 1.27 -5.90
N ILE A 79 12.21 1.32 -4.67
CA ILE A 79 12.85 2.51 -4.13
C ILE A 79 14.14 2.76 -4.91
N VAL A 80 14.16 3.88 -5.62
CA VAL A 80 15.33 4.38 -6.36
C VAL A 80 15.95 5.49 -5.53
N ARG A 81 17.27 5.40 -5.35
CA ARG A 81 18.07 6.37 -4.60
C ARG A 81 18.86 7.26 -5.56
N HIS A 82 19.69 8.12 -5.03
CA HIS A 82 20.52 9.07 -5.76
C HIS A 82 19.68 10.13 -6.49
N ALA A 83 19.79 10.28 -7.79
CA ALA A 83 19.18 11.38 -8.54
C ALA A 83 17.66 11.35 -8.60
N GLU A 84 17.05 10.18 -8.50
CA GLU A 84 15.58 10.05 -8.64
C GLU A 84 14.84 10.19 -7.30
N LEU A 85 15.37 9.59 -6.23
CA LEU A 85 14.79 9.60 -4.87
C LEU A 85 13.27 9.29 -4.88
N SER A 86 12.89 8.20 -5.54
CA SER A 86 11.49 7.84 -5.73
C SER A 86 11.14 6.48 -5.15
N GLY A 87 9.83 6.23 -4.99
CA GLY A 87 9.29 4.94 -4.63
C GLY A 87 7.85 4.79 -5.10
N ARG A 88 7.41 3.55 -5.29
CA ARG A 88 6.08 3.24 -5.80
C ARG A 88 5.22 2.61 -4.72
N LEU A 89 4.10 3.25 -4.41
CA LEU A 89 3.11 2.73 -3.46
C LEU A 89 2.33 1.57 -4.07
N GLY A 90 2.24 0.48 -3.32
CA GLY A 90 1.32 -0.61 -3.57
C GLY A 90 0.55 -0.92 -2.29
N TYR A 91 -0.78 -1.00 -2.35
CA TYR A 91 -1.57 -1.22 -1.15
C TYR A 91 -2.89 -1.94 -1.45
N TYR A 92 -3.39 -2.63 -0.46
CA TYR A 92 -4.72 -3.26 -0.48
C TYR A 92 -5.25 -3.44 0.94
N ALA A 93 -6.57 -3.34 1.06
CA ALA A 93 -7.27 -3.51 2.33
C ALA A 93 -7.77 -4.94 2.51
N PHE A 94 -8.03 -5.32 3.75
CA PHE A 94 -8.73 -6.56 4.10
C PHE A 94 -10.13 -6.29 4.66
N VAL A 95 -11.07 -7.21 4.40
CA VAL A 95 -12.35 -7.22 5.07
C VAL A 95 -12.17 -7.82 6.49
N PRO A 96 -12.96 -7.35 7.50
CA PRO A 96 -14.06 -6.39 7.41
C PRO A 96 -13.63 -4.92 7.47
N HIS A 97 -12.34 -4.64 7.55
CA HIS A 97 -11.79 -3.30 7.81
C HIS A 97 -11.80 -2.36 6.59
N ALA A 98 -12.03 -2.91 5.38
CA ALA A 98 -12.08 -2.12 4.16
C ALA A 98 -13.23 -1.10 4.18
N GLY A 99 -12.92 0.16 3.84
CA GLY A 99 -13.90 1.26 3.82
C GLY A 99 -14.02 2.03 5.14
N ASN A 100 -13.41 1.58 6.23
CA ASN A 100 -13.51 2.19 7.57
C ASN A 100 -12.51 3.34 7.82
N GLY A 101 -11.78 3.75 6.80
CA GLY A 101 -10.79 4.84 6.88
C GLY A 101 -9.42 4.43 7.40
N LEU A 102 -9.22 3.19 7.90
CA LEU A 102 -7.94 2.73 8.45
C LEU A 102 -6.81 2.80 7.42
N MET A 103 -7.08 2.41 6.16
CA MET A 103 -6.09 2.51 5.09
C MET A 103 -5.68 3.95 4.79
N ARG A 104 -6.58 4.92 4.96
CA ARG A 104 -6.26 6.35 4.81
C ARG A 104 -5.30 6.80 5.90
N GLU A 105 -5.56 6.46 7.16
CA GLU A 105 -4.67 6.80 8.28
C GLU A 105 -3.30 6.15 8.12
N ALA A 106 -3.26 4.87 7.79
CA ALA A 106 -2.02 4.13 7.58
C ALA A 106 -1.21 4.69 6.39
N LEU A 107 -1.88 5.03 5.29
CA LEU A 107 -1.21 5.59 4.12
C LEU A 107 -0.59 6.97 4.41
N ALA A 108 -1.24 7.81 5.23
CA ALA A 108 -0.66 9.06 5.70
C ALA A 108 0.66 8.85 6.45
N LEU A 109 0.72 7.83 7.31
CA LEU A 109 1.94 7.46 8.04
C LEU A 109 3.04 6.97 7.08
N VAL A 110 2.70 6.12 6.12
CA VAL A 110 3.67 5.59 5.15
C VAL A 110 4.18 6.67 4.20
N ILE A 111 3.33 7.60 3.73
CA ILE A 111 3.74 8.75 2.93
C ILE A 111 4.71 9.62 3.74
N SER A 112 4.36 9.94 4.99
CA SER A 112 5.23 10.72 5.88
C SER A 112 6.59 10.04 6.06
N ARG A 113 6.60 8.72 6.27
CA ARG A 113 7.81 7.92 6.38
C ARG A 113 8.66 7.97 5.10
N GLY A 114 8.03 7.82 3.94
CA GLY A 114 8.71 7.92 2.64
C GLY A 114 9.47 9.23 2.49
N PHE A 115 8.83 10.34 2.79
CA PHE A 115 9.43 11.67 2.62
C PHE A 115 10.40 12.07 3.74
N ARG A 116 10.12 11.71 5.01
CA ARG A 116 10.91 12.18 6.15
C ARG A 116 12.02 11.24 6.57
N GLU A 117 11.75 9.91 6.56
CA GLU A 117 12.71 8.92 7.05
C GLU A 117 13.54 8.31 5.91
N LEU A 118 12.89 7.99 4.78
CA LEU A 118 13.59 7.43 3.61
C LEU A 118 14.21 8.50 2.72
N GLY A 119 13.88 9.77 2.93
CA GLY A 119 14.43 10.89 2.17
C GLY A 119 13.97 10.94 0.71
N LEU A 120 12.84 10.29 0.37
CA LEU A 120 12.33 10.31 -0.99
C LEU A 120 11.84 11.71 -1.37
N HIS A 121 12.00 12.05 -2.63
CA HIS A 121 11.46 13.27 -3.23
C HIS A 121 10.08 13.03 -3.84
N ARG A 122 9.84 11.80 -4.32
CA ARG A 122 8.65 11.46 -5.09
C ARG A 122 8.05 10.11 -4.67
N LEU A 123 6.74 10.07 -4.50
CA LEU A 123 5.98 8.83 -4.35
C LEU A 123 4.99 8.68 -5.50
N GLU A 124 5.00 7.52 -6.13
CA GLU A 124 4.10 7.17 -7.22
C GLU A 124 3.04 6.17 -6.79
N ALA A 125 1.90 6.18 -7.47
CA ALA A 125 0.88 5.15 -7.39
C ALA A 125 0.36 4.83 -8.79
N ASN A 126 0.42 3.56 -9.18
CA ASN A 126 -0.12 3.09 -10.45
C ASN A 126 -1.46 2.40 -10.17
N ILE A 127 -2.54 2.96 -10.67
CA ILE A 127 -3.91 2.56 -10.32
C ILE A 127 -4.70 2.23 -11.58
N GLN A 128 -5.35 1.07 -11.63
CA GLN A 128 -6.24 0.74 -12.74
C GLN A 128 -7.37 1.80 -12.86
N PRO A 129 -7.72 2.27 -14.06
CA PRO A 129 -8.72 3.35 -14.24
C PRO A 129 -10.09 3.06 -13.62
N GLY A 130 -10.46 1.77 -13.51
CA GLY A 130 -11.71 1.33 -12.87
C GLY A 130 -11.68 1.32 -11.33
N ASN A 131 -10.49 1.45 -10.71
CA ASN A 131 -10.37 1.41 -9.26
C ASN A 131 -10.61 2.80 -8.62
N ARG A 132 -11.85 3.27 -8.71
CA ARG A 132 -12.27 4.60 -8.24
C ARG A 132 -11.96 4.85 -6.76
N ARG A 133 -12.05 3.80 -5.92
CA ARG A 133 -11.73 3.92 -4.49
C ARG A 133 -10.25 4.24 -4.25
N SER A 134 -9.36 3.57 -4.95
CA SER A 134 -7.93 3.82 -4.86
C SER A 134 -7.56 5.20 -5.44
N ILE A 135 -8.16 5.60 -6.57
CA ILE A 135 -7.99 6.93 -7.16
C ILE A 135 -8.42 8.02 -6.18
N ALA A 136 -9.62 7.91 -5.59
CA ALA A 136 -10.11 8.89 -4.62
C ALA A 136 -9.21 8.97 -3.38
N LEU A 137 -8.64 7.83 -2.94
CA LEU A 137 -7.73 7.77 -1.80
C LEU A 137 -6.46 8.58 -2.06
N VAL A 138 -5.76 8.36 -3.16
CA VAL A 138 -4.52 9.09 -3.48
C VAL A 138 -4.78 10.55 -3.84
N ALA A 139 -5.83 10.84 -4.59
CA ALA A 139 -6.24 12.23 -4.88
C ALA A 139 -6.51 13.00 -3.58
N GLY A 140 -7.12 12.37 -2.58
CA GLY A 140 -7.34 12.95 -1.25
C GLY A 140 -6.06 13.27 -0.47
N PHE A 141 -4.89 12.75 -0.87
CA PHE A 141 -3.57 13.10 -0.35
C PHE A 141 -2.83 14.13 -1.21
N GLY A 142 -3.43 14.57 -2.32
CA GLY A 142 -2.81 15.53 -3.22
C GLY A 142 -1.97 14.93 -4.33
N PHE A 143 -2.04 13.60 -4.53
CA PHE A 143 -1.43 13.00 -5.72
C PHE A 143 -2.05 13.59 -6.98
N LYS A 144 -1.22 13.89 -7.97
CA LYS A 144 -1.63 14.40 -9.29
C LYS A 144 -1.54 13.29 -10.33
N ARG A 145 -2.52 13.24 -11.21
CA ARG A 145 -2.52 12.32 -12.35
C ARG A 145 -1.59 12.84 -13.42
N GLU A 146 -0.61 12.02 -13.83
CA GLU A 146 0.39 12.40 -14.83
C GLU A 146 0.20 11.72 -16.19
N GLY A 147 -0.70 10.73 -16.25
CA GLY A 147 -0.96 10.06 -17.51
C GLY A 147 -1.49 8.64 -17.35
N LYS A 148 -1.46 7.90 -18.44
CA LYS A 148 -1.88 6.50 -18.53
C LYS A 148 -0.78 5.66 -19.16
N ALA A 149 -0.44 4.54 -18.54
CA ALA A 149 0.46 3.53 -19.05
C ALA A 149 -0.35 2.29 -19.47
N ARG A 150 -0.25 1.92 -20.76
CA ARG A 150 -0.94 0.75 -21.31
C ARG A 150 -0.20 -0.52 -20.91
N GLY A 151 -0.94 -1.56 -20.53
CA GLY A 151 -0.39 -2.87 -20.21
C GLY A 151 0.73 -2.84 -19.18
N LEU A 152 0.67 -1.95 -18.17
CA LEU A 152 1.78 -1.69 -17.26
C LEU A 152 2.06 -2.85 -16.31
N LEU A 153 1.03 -3.44 -15.72
CA LEU A 153 1.18 -4.52 -14.74
C LEU A 153 0.35 -5.74 -15.12
N LYS A 154 0.92 -6.91 -14.88
CA LYS A 154 0.22 -8.19 -15.04
C LYS A 154 -0.53 -8.52 -13.75
N ILE A 155 -1.86 -8.47 -13.79
CA ILE A 155 -2.72 -8.85 -12.67
C ILE A 155 -3.37 -10.20 -12.99
N GLY A 156 -3.00 -11.23 -12.23
CA GLY A 156 -3.29 -12.61 -12.62
C GLY A 156 -2.65 -12.92 -13.97
N ASN A 157 -3.46 -13.33 -14.94
CA ASN A 157 -2.97 -13.68 -16.29
C ASN A 157 -3.15 -12.58 -17.34
N ARG A 158 -3.52 -11.35 -16.94
CA ARG A 158 -3.83 -10.25 -17.90
C ARG A 158 -2.99 -9.01 -17.62
N TRP A 159 -2.38 -8.45 -18.67
CA TRP A 159 -1.81 -7.12 -18.64
C TRP A 159 -2.92 -6.07 -18.49
N ARG A 160 -2.71 -5.11 -17.57
CA ARG A 160 -3.69 -4.07 -17.25
C ARG A 160 -3.10 -2.68 -17.43
N ASP A 161 -3.92 -1.80 -17.97
CA ASP A 161 -3.61 -0.38 -18.03
C ASP A 161 -3.69 0.24 -16.63
N HIS A 162 -2.84 1.21 -16.36
CA HIS A 162 -2.84 1.95 -15.12
C HIS A 162 -2.72 3.45 -15.37
N GLU A 163 -3.41 4.23 -14.59
CA GLU A 163 -3.14 5.66 -14.44
C GLU A 163 -1.93 5.84 -13.53
N ARG A 164 -1.05 6.75 -13.92
CA ARG A 164 0.12 7.13 -13.12
C ARG A 164 -0.22 8.35 -12.30
N TRP A 165 -0.11 8.21 -11.01
CA TRP A 165 -0.33 9.27 -10.03
C TRP A 165 0.95 9.49 -9.25
N ALA A 166 1.26 10.75 -8.93
CA ALA A 166 2.45 11.10 -8.16
C ALA A 166 2.20 12.22 -7.16
N LEU A 167 2.98 12.19 -6.08
CA LEU A 167 3.04 13.23 -5.06
C LEU A 167 4.51 13.58 -4.82
N LEU A 168 4.83 14.86 -4.84
CA LEU A 168 6.16 15.38 -4.52
C LEU A 168 6.25 15.76 -3.04
N LYS A 169 7.44 15.68 -2.48
CA LYS A 169 7.71 15.98 -1.07
C LYS A 169 7.24 17.37 -0.66
N GLU A 170 7.48 18.39 -1.50
CA GLU A 170 7.07 19.77 -1.28
C GLU A 170 5.56 20.00 -1.36
N GLU A 171 4.83 19.10 -1.99
CA GLU A 171 3.36 19.12 -2.06
C GLU A 171 2.70 18.45 -0.86
N TRP A 172 3.45 17.61 -0.14
CA TRP A 172 2.92 16.87 1.01
C TRP A 172 2.57 17.79 2.19
N ARG A 173 1.31 17.76 2.60
CA ARG A 173 0.82 18.44 3.79
C ARG A 173 0.33 17.39 4.78
N PRO A 174 1.09 17.08 5.85
CA PRO A 174 0.61 16.21 6.93
C PRO A 174 -0.67 16.79 7.53
N ARG A 175 -1.68 15.93 7.67
CA ARG A 175 -2.96 16.30 8.31
C ARG A 175 -2.99 15.78 9.73
#